data_aa49fc7ee18196b1aabb9d2b84ce46f0
#
_entry.id   aa49fc7ee18196b1aabb9d2b84ce46f0
#
_cell.length_a   1.000
_cell.length_b   1.000
_cell.length_c   1.000
_cell.angle_alpha   90.00
_cell.angle_beta   90.00
_cell.angle_gamma   90.00
#
_symmetry.space_group_name_H-M   'P 1'
#
loop_
_entity.id
_entity.type
_entity.pdbx_description
1 polymer ?
#
loop_
_entity_poly.entity_id
_entity_poly.type
_entity_poly.pdbx_seq_one_letter_code
_entity_poly.pdbx_strand_id
1 'polypeptide(L)'
;MPWVTLGSNINFCDVLIAGGTDDPPGQFSEVGSGTIHFNFNIRGDKATASLLGNGCEGVFLRSERLFIGGNCSLLGPLLAEFGAFSAAGARLSGQLASGLNLGTAHLSGHKSYDPRCFPNLCWIVSTQLQFFGELVALFHWYDQVRVRMARDAFQESLYRQGQYIVQRNLEERIAQLQLLTELVAENQSHSERVLPETKLKDQRAWLQNWTQRKEQLQSYASTPKLAPEGLLRELVDAEESYTRRIQQLSQATAEAGQRWLESIAKSFCEGGLG
;
A
#
# COMPACT_ATOMS: atom_id res chain seq x y z
N MET A 1 -10.38 6.48 -1.05
CA MET A 1 -11.36 5.38 -1.20
C MET A 1 -12.66 5.82 -0.56
N PRO A 2 -13.84 5.57 -1.15
CA PRO A 2 -15.11 5.81 -0.47
C PRO A 2 -15.24 4.87 0.74
N TRP A 3 -16.09 5.27 1.68
CA TRP A 3 -16.43 4.51 2.88
C TRP A 3 -15.26 4.21 3.82
N VAL A 4 -14.41 5.18 4.01
CA VAL A 4 -13.43 5.21 5.07
C VAL A 4 -13.79 6.34 6.03
N THR A 5 -13.93 6.02 7.30
CA THR A 5 -14.13 7.00 8.37
C THR A 5 -12.82 7.16 9.15
N LEU A 6 -12.36 8.38 9.27
CA LEU A 6 -11.19 8.73 10.07
C LEU A 6 -11.65 9.45 11.33
N GLY A 7 -11.20 8.99 12.47
CA GLY A 7 -11.48 9.62 13.76
C GLY A 7 -10.80 11.00 13.90
N SER A 8 -11.17 11.72 14.93
CA SER A 8 -10.50 12.96 15.29
C SER A 8 -9.10 12.66 15.83
N ASN A 9 -8.12 13.51 15.61
CA ASN A 9 -6.76 13.35 16.10
C ASN A 9 -6.02 12.11 15.53
N ILE A 10 -5.94 12.06 14.20
CA ILE A 10 -5.16 11.08 13.45
C ILE A 10 -3.93 11.75 12.88
N ASN A 11 -2.76 11.13 13.07
CA ASN A 11 -1.53 11.49 12.40
C ASN A 11 -1.03 10.31 11.58
N PHE A 12 -1.12 10.42 10.26
CA PHE A 12 -0.69 9.39 9.32
C PHE A 12 0.52 9.85 8.52
N CYS A 13 1.53 8.99 8.43
CA CYS A 13 2.52 9.04 7.37
C CYS A 13 2.07 8.16 6.19
N ASP A 14 2.96 7.56 5.45
CA ASP A 14 2.72 6.79 4.23
C ASP A 14 1.73 5.61 4.42
N VAL A 15 0.46 5.83 4.15
CA VAL A 15 -0.60 4.82 4.28
C VAL A 15 -1.53 4.85 3.08
N LEU A 16 -1.79 3.70 2.51
CA LEU A 16 -2.95 3.49 1.65
C LEU A 16 -4.05 2.83 2.48
N ILE A 17 -5.19 3.51 2.61
CA ILE A 17 -6.37 2.99 3.30
C ILE A 17 -7.40 2.61 2.25
N ALA A 18 -7.73 1.34 2.19
CA ALA A 18 -8.79 0.83 1.35
C ALA A 18 -10.14 0.89 2.06
N GLY A 19 -11.18 1.23 1.31
CA GLY A 19 -12.55 1.20 1.81
C GLY A 19 -13.01 -0.24 2.08
N GLY A 20 -14.01 -0.37 2.91
CA GLY A 20 -14.70 -1.62 3.13
C GLY A 20 -15.98 -1.71 2.31
N THR A 21 -16.89 -2.56 2.74
CA THR A 21 -18.22 -2.69 2.16
C THR A 21 -19.23 -1.78 2.86
N ASP A 22 -20.26 -1.36 2.12
CA ASP A 22 -21.46 -0.71 2.69
C ASP A 22 -22.69 -1.65 2.60
N ASP A 23 -22.48 -2.94 2.63
CA ASP A 23 -23.56 -3.93 2.66
C ASP A 23 -23.42 -4.81 3.91
N PRO A 24 -24.32 -4.66 4.90
CA PRO A 24 -25.42 -3.69 4.96
C PRO A 24 -24.95 -2.24 5.11
N PRO A 25 -25.80 -1.25 4.77
CA PRO A 25 -25.50 0.18 4.87
C PRO A 25 -24.92 0.58 6.23
N GLY A 26 -23.91 1.44 6.23
CA GLY A 26 -23.21 1.89 7.44
C GLY A 26 -22.01 1.07 7.84
N GLN A 27 -21.60 0.09 7.02
CA GLN A 27 -20.38 -0.70 7.26
C GLN A 27 -19.18 -0.13 6.49
N PHE A 28 -18.54 0.86 7.06
CA PHE A 28 -17.31 1.42 6.49
C PHE A 28 -16.07 0.93 7.23
N SER A 29 -14.91 0.99 6.56
CA SER A 29 -13.64 0.92 7.25
C SER A 29 -13.48 2.15 8.14
N GLU A 30 -13.09 1.94 9.38
CA GLU A 30 -12.92 3.01 10.35
C GLU A 30 -11.54 2.92 10.99
N VAL A 31 -10.86 4.05 11.05
CA VAL A 31 -9.67 4.23 11.88
C VAL A 31 -10.02 5.27 12.92
N GLY A 32 -10.07 4.85 14.18
CA GLY A 32 -10.29 5.75 15.33
C GLY A 32 -9.09 6.69 15.53
N SER A 33 -9.11 7.46 16.60
CA SER A 33 -7.98 8.34 16.91
C SER A 33 -6.69 7.53 17.10
N GLY A 34 -5.58 8.05 16.62
CA GLY A 34 -4.30 7.36 16.79
C GLY A 34 -3.18 7.92 15.92
N THR A 35 -2.00 7.39 16.16
CA THR A 35 -0.80 7.75 15.41
C THR A 35 -0.30 6.55 14.63
N ILE A 36 -0.14 6.73 13.32
CA ILE A 36 0.55 5.78 12.46
C ILE A 36 1.93 6.36 12.16
N HIS A 37 2.95 5.79 12.77
CA HIS A 37 4.30 6.30 12.68
C HIS A 37 5.23 5.27 12.04
N PHE A 38 6.02 5.72 11.07
CA PHE A 38 6.81 4.84 10.22
C PHE A 38 8.30 5.06 10.31
N ASN A 39 8.71 6.26 10.72
CA ASN A 39 10.12 6.56 10.87
C ASN A 39 10.66 5.89 12.11
N PHE A 40 11.32 4.77 11.91
CA PHE A 40 12.04 4.08 12.96
C PHE A 40 13.45 4.65 13.15
N ASN A 41 13.94 5.46 12.22
CA ASN A 41 15.26 6.05 12.24
C ASN A 41 15.16 7.57 12.36
N ILE A 42 16.06 8.17 13.16
CA ILE A 42 16.13 9.62 13.37
C ILE A 42 16.38 10.43 12.08
N ARG A 43 16.91 9.79 11.03
CA ARG A 43 17.12 10.40 9.72
C ARG A 43 15.94 10.24 8.76
N GLY A 44 14.92 9.49 9.14
CA GLY A 44 13.76 9.22 8.30
C GLY A 44 14.01 8.28 7.10
N ASP A 45 15.21 7.76 6.95
CA ASP A 45 15.66 6.95 5.81
C ASP A 45 15.13 5.50 5.79
N LYS A 46 14.57 5.06 6.91
CA LYS A 46 13.92 3.74 7.04
C LYS A 46 12.40 3.84 7.12
N ALA A 47 11.85 4.92 6.62
CA ALA A 47 10.41 5.09 6.51
C ALA A 47 9.81 4.01 5.59
N THR A 48 8.69 3.45 6.00
CA THR A 48 8.03 2.36 5.30
C THR A 48 6.55 2.63 5.20
N ALA A 49 5.98 2.34 4.04
CA ALA A 49 4.57 2.50 3.79
C ALA A 49 3.74 1.37 4.41
N SER A 50 2.49 1.65 4.73
CA SER A 50 1.54 0.70 5.28
C SER A 50 0.30 0.55 4.41
N LEU A 51 -0.29 -0.63 4.42
CA LEU A 51 -1.54 -0.95 3.76
C LEU A 51 -2.59 -1.31 4.81
N LEU A 52 -3.68 -0.56 4.85
CA LEU A 52 -4.89 -0.92 5.57
C LEU A 52 -5.93 -1.39 4.54
N GLY A 53 -6.05 -2.70 4.38
CA GLY A 53 -6.60 -3.33 3.19
C GLY A 53 -5.66 -3.21 2.00
N ASN A 54 -6.13 -3.48 0.81
CA ASN A 54 -5.38 -3.33 -0.44
C ASN A 54 -6.22 -2.64 -1.51
N GLY A 55 -5.56 -2.00 -2.46
CA GLY A 55 -6.22 -1.26 -3.52
C GLY A 55 -6.94 -2.14 -4.52
N CYS A 56 -6.35 -3.29 -4.83
CA CYS A 56 -6.86 -4.21 -5.86
C CYS A 56 -8.23 -4.78 -5.52
N GLU A 57 -8.47 -5.04 -4.24
CA GLU A 57 -9.73 -5.54 -3.72
C GLU A 57 -10.66 -4.39 -3.30
N GLY A 58 -10.09 -3.39 -2.61
CA GLY A 58 -10.85 -2.29 -2.02
C GLY A 58 -11.60 -1.41 -3.02
N VAL A 59 -11.16 -1.30 -4.29
CA VAL A 59 -11.86 -0.51 -5.31
C VAL A 59 -13.21 -1.11 -5.69
N PHE A 60 -13.44 -2.39 -5.41
CA PHE A 60 -14.71 -3.07 -5.69
C PHE A 60 -15.74 -2.91 -4.58
N LEU A 61 -15.36 -2.39 -3.41
CA LEU A 61 -16.23 -2.08 -2.28
C LEU A 61 -17.08 -3.28 -1.79
N ARG A 62 -16.49 -4.48 -1.80
CA ARG A 62 -17.14 -5.75 -1.43
C ARG A 62 -16.43 -6.48 -0.29
N SER A 63 -15.31 -5.94 0.15
CA SER A 63 -14.52 -6.53 1.21
C SER A 63 -15.07 -6.19 2.58
N GLU A 64 -14.79 -7.02 3.55
CA GLU A 64 -15.13 -6.74 4.94
C GLU A 64 -14.45 -5.45 5.41
N ARG A 65 -15.12 -4.74 6.31
CA ARG A 65 -14.58 -3.51 6.87
C ARG A 65 -13.34 -3.76 7.72
N LEU A 66 -12.46 -2.79 7.73
CA LEU A 66 -11.39 -2.66 8.72
C LEU A 66 -11.90 -1.82 9.90
N PHE A 67 -11.50 -2.20 11.10
CA PHE A 67 -11.76 -1.37 12.27
C PHE A 67 -10.53 -1.26 13.15
N ILE A 68 -9.92 -0.10 13.16
CA ILE A 68 -8.81 0.21 14.05
C ILE A 68 -9.33 1.04 15.21
N GLY A 69 -9.33 0.47 16.40
CA GLY A 69 -9.82 1.10 17.61
C GLY A 69 -9.15 2.44 17.91
N GLY A 70 -9.82 3.28 18.69
CA GLY A 70 -9.30 4.61 19.06
C GLY A 70 -8.04 4.54 19.91
N ASN A 71 -7.22 5.59 19.84
CA ASN A 71 -5.96 5.72 20.57
C ASN A 71 -4.94 4.61 20.30
N CYS A 72 -4.95 4.06 19.08
CA CYS A 72 -3.99 3.07 18.67
C CYS A 72 -2.66 3.70 18.23
N SER A 73 -1.57 2.95 18.42
CA SER A 73 -0.24 3.27 17.92
C SER A 73 0.16 2.21 16.91
N LEU A 74 0.34 2.59 15.65
CA LEU A 74 0.70 1.71 14.57
C LEU A 74 2.16 1.96 14.17
N LEU A 75 2.94 0.88 14.09
CA LEU A 75 4.34 0.92 13.66
C LEU A 75 4.45 0.31 12.26
N GLY A 76 4.80 1.13 11.31
CA GLY A 76 5.03 0.67 9.93
C GLY A 76 6.34 -0.10 9.73
N PRO A 77 6.40 -0.94 8.70
CA PRO A 77 5.29 -1.26 7.81
C PRO A 77 4.24 -2.12 8.50
N LEU A 78 2.97 -1.77 8.29
CA LEU A 78 1.82 -2.51 8.77
C LEU A 78 0.99 -2.95 7.57
N LEU A 79 0.64 -4.22 7.52
CA LEU A 79 -0.22 -4.79 6.49
C LEU A 79 -1.46 -5.36 7.17
N ALA A 80 -2.60 -4.68 7.06
CA ALA A 80 -3.85 -5.16 7.63
C ALA A 80 -4.74 -5.76 6.54
N GLU A 81 -5.17 -6.99 6.72
CA GLU A 81 -6.14 -7.65 5.86
C GLU A 81 -7.54 -7.06 6.07
N PHE A 82 -8.39 -7.11 5.05
CA PHE A 82 -9.81 -6.81 5.24
C PHE A 82 -10.42 -7.71 6.32
N GLY A 83 -11.35 -7.18 7.10
CA GLY A 83 -11.88 -7.87 8.26
C GLY A 83 -11.00 -7.81 9.52
N ALA A 84 -9.88 -7.10 9.49
CA ALA A 84 -9.07 -6.89 10.67
C ALA A 84 -9.71 -5.87 11.62
N PHE A 85 -9.82 -6.24 12.87
CA PHE A 85 -10.29 -5.38 13.97
C PHE A 85 -9.20 -5.22 15.01
N SER A 86 -9.08 -4.08 15.64
CA SER A 86 -8.22 -3.92 16.80
C SER A 86 -8.95 -3.35 18.00
N ALA A 87 -8.50 -3.74 19.19
CA ALA A 87 -8.93 -3.10 20.43
C ALA A 87 -8.44 -1.64 20.48
N ALA A 88 -9.17 -0.77 21.18
CA ALA A 88 -8.73 0.58 21.44
C ALA A 88 -7.44 0.58 22.31
N GLY A 89 -6.56 1.55 22.07
CA GLY A 89 -5.28 1.65 22.77
C GLY A 89 -4.23 0.60 22.39
N ALA A 90 -4.50 -0.22 21.38
CA ALA A 90 -3.59 -1.26 20.95
C ALA A 90 -2.33 -0.67 20.29
N ARG A 91 -1.19 -1.36 20.49
CA ARG A 91 0.04 -1.13 19.75
C ARG A 91 0.18 -2.21 18.68
N LEU A 92 0.12 -1.82 17.43
CA LEU A 92 0.03 -2.73 16.29
C LEU A 92 1.27 -2.62 15.41
N SER A 93 1.73 -3.76 14.86
CA SER A 93 2.85 -3.80 13.92
C SER A 93 2.83 -5.07 13.09
N GLY A 94 3.45 -5.04 11.92
CA GLY A 94 3.59 -6.21 11.04
C GLY A 94 2.30 -6.54 10.30
N GLN A 95 1.87 -7.79 10.33
CA GLN A 95 0.65 -8.25 9.67
C GLN A 95 -0.51 -8.37 10.67
N LEU A 96 -1.64 -7.79 10.32
CA LEU A 96 -2.90 -7.95 11.05
C LEU A 96 -3.83 -8.82 10.21
N ALA A 97 -4.08 -10.01 10.68
CA ALA A 97 -5.03 -10.92 10.05
C ALA A 97 -6.48 -10.47 10.28
N SER A 98 -7.40 -10.95 9.45
CA SER A 98 -8.84 -10.83 9.69
C SER A 98 -9.19 -11.32 11.11
N GLY A 99 -10.11 -10.65 11.79
CA GLY A 99 -10.50 -10.89 13.16
C GLY A 99 -9.87 -9.92 14.16
N LEU A 100 -9.96 -10.21 15.45
CA LEU A 100 -9.54 -9.31 16.53
C LEU A 100 -8.03 -9.41 16.81
N ASN A 101 -7.34 -8.30 16.57
CA ASN A 101 -5.92 -8.12 16.86
C ASN A 101 -5.75 -7.33 18.17
N LEU A 102 -5.19 -7.97 19.17
CA LEU A 102 -5.04 -7.39 20.52
C LEU A 102 -3.79 -6.48 20.65
N GLY A 103 -2.92 -6.50 19.62
CA GLY A 103 -1.67 -5.75 19.63
C GLY A 103 -0.52 -6.49 20.32
N THR A 104 0.64 -5.82 20.40
CA THR A 104 1.84 -6.35 21.03
C THR A 104 1.94 -5.91 22.49
N ALA A 105 2.55 -6.73 23.33
CA ALA A 105 2.91 -6.37 24.69
C ALA A 105 3.88 -5.18 24.71
N HIS A 106 3.89 -4.44 25.81
CA HIS A 106 4.83 -3.33 26.02
C HIS A 106 6.27 -3.85 25.94
N LEU A 107 7.03 -3.34 24.99
CA LEU A 107 8.47 -3.53 24.94
C LEU A 107 9.10 -2.56 25.94
N SER A 108 9.79 -3.07 26.95
CA SER A 108 10.60 -2.27 27.88
C SER A 108 12.03 -2.77 27.85
N GLY A 109 12.98 -1.88 28.03
CA GLY A 109 14.40 -2.21 28.07
C GLY A 109 15.26 -1.27 27.23
N HIS A 110 16.55 -1.51 27.26
CA HIS A 110 17.55 -0.76 26.50
C HIS A 110 18.32 -1.73 25.58
N LYS A 111 18.49 -1.34 24.32
CA LYS A 111 19.30 -2.06 23.33
C LYS A 111 20.14 -1.05 22.56
N SER A 112 21.39 -1.39 22.31
CA SER A 112 22.24 -0.59 21.42
C SER A 112 21.62 -0.55 20.02
N TYR A 113 21.66 0.61 19.41
CA TYR A 113 21.11 0.86 18.06
C TYR A 113 22.17 1.53 17.18
N ASP A 114 22.44 0.95 16.03
CA ASP A 114 23.33 1.54 15.02
C ASP A 114 22.49 1.93 13.77
N PRO A 115 22.29 3.23 13.54
CA PRO A 115 21.50 3.71 12.40
C PRO A 115 22.12 3.42 11.04
N ARG A 116 23.40 3.07 10.97
CA ARG A 116 24.13 2.72 9.73
C ARG A 116 23.84 1.28 9.25
N CYS A 117 23.26 0.46 10.11
CA CYS A 117 22.95 -0.93 9.77
C CYS A 117 21.53 -1.08 9.25
N PHE A 118 21.37 -1.95 8.24
CA PHE A 118 20.08 -2.28 7.63
C PHE A 118 19.81 -3.80 7.72
N PRO A 119 19.67 -4.37 8.93
CA PRO A 119 19.51 -5.83 9.12
C PRO A 119 18.21 -6.39 8.53
N ASN A 120 17.21 -5.55 8.35
CA ASN A 120 15.90 -5.92 7.84
C ASN A 120 15.63 -5.36 6.43
N LEU A 121 16.68 -5.14 5.63
CA LEU A 121 16.54 -4.56 4.29
C LEU A 121 15.55 -5.32 3.42
N CYS A 122 15.61 -6.65 3.42
CA CYS A 122 14.69 -7.50 2.66
C CYS A 122 13.22 -7.18 2.99
N TRP A 123 12.88 -7.11 4.28
CA TRP A 123 11.53 -6.77 4.71
C TRP A 123 11.12 -5.35 4.30
N ILE A 124 12.02 -4.37 4.49
CA ILE A 124 11.77 -2.97 4.11
C ILE A 124 11.48 -2.87 2.62
N VAL A 125 12.33 -3.48 1.79
CA VAL A 125 12.21 -3.43 0.33
C VAL A 125 10.94 -4.16 -0.14
N SER A 126 10.68 -5.37 0.36
CA SER A 126 9.51 -6.14 -0.07
C SER A 126 8.20 -5.41 0.22
N THR A 127 8.07 -4.79 1.39
CA THR A 127 6.88 -4.01 1.74
C THR A 127 6.76 -2.72 0.91
N GLN A 128 7.87 -2.07 0.58
CA GLN A 128 7.87 -0.92 -0.32
C GLN A 128 7.44 -1.30 -1.74
N LEU A 129 7.92 -2.43 -2.26
CA LEU A 129 7.55 -2.93 -3.58
C LEU A 129 6.07 -3.35 -3.63
N GLN A 130 5.57 -3.98 -2.56
CA GLN A 130 4.15 -4.30 -2.44
C GLN A 130 3.30 -3.03 -2.48
N PHE A 131 3.64 -2.03 -1.68
CA PHE A 131 2.95 -0.74 -1.68
C PHE A 131 3.02 -0.05 -3.06
N PHE A 132 4.18 -0.09 -3.71
CA PHE A 132 4.35 0.45 -5.06
C PHE A 132 3.43 -0.25 -6.06
N GLY A 133 3.38 -1.58 -6.03
CA GLY A 133 2.50 -2.38 -6.88
C GLY A 133 1.02 -2.01 -6.72
N GLU A 134 0.56 -1.81 -5.49
CA GLU A 134 -0.81 -1.36 -5.19
C GLU A 134 -1.09 0.04 -5.78
N LEU A 135 -0.12 0.95 -5.70
CA LEU A 135 -0.26 2.28 -6.32
C LEU A 135 -0.29 2.18 -7.84
N VAL A 136 0.49 1.29 -8.47
CA VAL A 136 0.44 1.09 -9.93
C VAL A 136 -0.92 0.51 -10.35
N ALA A 137 -1.44 -0.45 -9.62
CA ALA A 137 -2.77 -0.97 -9.86
C ALA A 137 -3.84 0.14 -9.77
N LEU A 138 -3.75 0.99 -8.75
CA LEU A 138 -4.64 2.13 -8.58
C LEU A 138 -4.48 3.18 -9.70
N PHE A 139 -3.25 3.43 -10.18
CA PHE A 139 -2.99 4.29 -11.34
C PHE A 139 -3.73 3.80 -12.58
N HIS A 140 -3.64 2.49 -12.88
CA HIS A 140 -4.34 1.90 -14.02
C HIS A 140 -5.86 1.85 -13.79
N TRP A 141 -6.34 1.68 -12.56
CA TRP A 141 -7.75 1.82 -12.24
C TRP A 141 -8.30 3.20 -12.59
N TYR A 142 -7.58 4.27 -12.22
CA TYR A 142 -7.96 5.62 -12.61
C TYR A 142 -7.99 5.79 -14.13
N ASP A 143 -6.94 5.35 -14.82
CA ASP A 143 -6.79 5.49 -16.26
C ASP A 143 -7.87 4.72 -17.04
N GLN A 144 -8.03 3.44 -16.72
CA GLN A 144 -8.86 2.53 -17.50
C GLN A 144 -10.33 2.50 -17.09
N VAL A 145 -10.63 2.87 -15.85
CA VAL A 145 -11.99 2.76 -15.30
C VAL A 145 -12.54 4.13 -14.92
N ARG A 146 -11.91 4.83 -13.97
CA ARG A 146 -12.48 6.06 -13.41
C ARG A 146 -12.67 7.16 -14.44
N VAL A 147 -11.65 7.41 -15.27
CA VAL A 147 -11.73 8.43 -16.33
C VAL A 147 -12.80 8.08 -17.35
N ARG A 148 -12.92 6.81 -17.72
CA ARG A 148 -13.96 6.37 -18.68
C ARG A 148 -15.38 6.41 -18.11
N MET A 149 -15.53 6.39 -16.80
CA MET A 149 -16.82 6.52 -16.12
C MET A 149 -17.24 7.97 -15.87
N ALA A 150 -16.42 8.94 -16.24
CA ALA A 150 -16.73 10.35 -16.08
C ALA A 150 -17.92 10.75 -16.96
N ARG A 151 -18.88 11.46 -16.39
CA ARG A 151 -20.11 11.91 -17.07
C ARG A 151 -20.00 13.31 -17.65
N ASP A 152 -19.05 14.06 -17.15
CA ASP A 152 -18.82 15.44 -17.53
C ASP A 152 -17.33 15.80 -17.41
N ALA A 153 -16.95 16.95 -17.95
CA ALA A 153 -15.57 17.43 -17.93
C ALA A 153 -15.05 17.67 -16.49
N PHE A 154 -15.91 18.02 -15.55
CA PHE A 154 -15.51 18.19 -14.15
C PHE A 154 -15.10 16.86 -13.51
N GLN A 155 -15.92 15.82 -13.67
CA GLN A 155 -15.59 14.50 -13.17
C GLN A 155 -14.35 13.93 -13.84
N GLU A 156 -14.20 14.10 -15.14
CA GLU A 156 -12.99 13.69 -15.86
C GLU A 156 -11.75 14.38 -15.27
N SER A 157 -11.80 15.69 -15.13
CA SER A 157 -10.70 16.46 -14.53
C SER A 157 -10.38 16.00 -13.11
N LEU A 158 -11.40 15.74 -12.29
CA LEU A 158 -11.23 15.24 -10.92
C LEU A 158 -10.54 13.87 -10.91
N TYR A 159 -10.91 12.95 -11.79
CA TYR A 159 -10.30 11.61 -11.84
C TYR A 159 -8.87 11.65 -12.40
N ARG A 160 -8.60 12.50 -13.39
CA ARG A 160 -7.23 12.73 -13.87
C ARG A 160 -6.35 13.35 -12.79
N GLN A 161 -6.89 14.26 -11.97
CA GLN A 161 -6.16 14.79 -10.83
C GLN A 161 -5.87 13.70 -9.79
N GLY A 162 -6.82 12.79 -9.53
CA GLY A 162 -6.60 11.62 -8.69
C GLY A 162 -5.47 10.73 -9.21
N GLN A 163 -5.48 10.44 -10.51
CA GLN A 163 -4.40 9.70 -11.18
C GLN A 163 -3.04 10.39 -11.02
N TYR A 164 -3.00 11.71 -11.22
CA TYR A 164 -1.79 12.50 -11.03
C TYR A 164 -1.24 12.43 -9.60
N ILE A 165 -2.11 12.46 -8.59
CA ILE A 165 -1.69 12.31 -7.20
C ILE A 165 -1.06 10.93 -6.97
N VAL A 166 -1.64 9.87 -7.54
CA VAL A 166 -1.06 8.51 -7.47
C VAL A 166 0.30 8.48 -8.15
N GLN A 167 0.43 9.09 -9.32
CA GLN A 167 1.70 9.20 -10.04
C GLN A 167 2.78 9.88 -9.19
N ARG A 168 2.45 11.00 -8.55
CA ARG A 168 3.39 11.72 -7.66
C ARG A 168 3.87 10.84 -6.50
N ASN A 169 2.99 10.03 -5.93
CA ASN A 169 3.36 9.07 -4.88
C ASN A 169 4.28 7.96 -5.41
N LEU A 170 4.07 7.48 -6.64
CA LEU A 170 4.95 6.49 -7.28
C LEU A 170 6.36 7.06 -7.49
N GLU A 171 6.46 8.29 -8.01
CA GLU A 171 7.74 8.99 -8.20
C GLU A 171 8.49 9.16 -6.87
N GLU A 172 7.78 9.53 -5.81
CA GLU A 172 8.34 9.65 -4.48
C GLU A 172 8.85 8.31 -3.95
N ARG A 173 8.09 7.21 -4.12
CA ARG A 173 8.54 5.86 -3.69
C ARG A 173 9.83 5.45 -4.40
N ILE A 174 9.97 5.73 -5.69
CA ILE A 174 11.22 5.46 -6.41
C ILE A 174 12.38 6.28 -5.82
N ALA A 175 12.15 7.55 -5.51
CA ALA A 175 13.15 8.41 -4.90
C ALA A 175 13.56 7.90 -3.49
N GLN A 176 12.61 7.45 -2.68
CA GLN A 176 12.90 6.88 -1.36
C GLN A 176 13.69 5.56 -1.44
N LEU A 177 13.37 4.70 -2.40
CA LEU A 177 14.15 3.47 -2.64
C LEU A 177 15.56 3.78 -3.15
N GLN A 178 15.74 4.82 -3.98
CA GLN A 178 17.04 5.29 -4.40
C GLN A 178 17.88 5.77 -3.19
N LEU A 179 17.31 6.61 -2.34
CA LEU A 179 17.98 7.09 -1.12
C LEU A 179 18.37 5.93 -0.21
N LEU A 180 17.47 4.98 0.02
CA LEU A 180 17.76 3.78 0.81
C LEU A 180 18.95 3.01 0.21
N THR A 181 18.97 2.85 -1.12
CA THR A 181 20.04 2.15 -1.82
C THR A 181 21.40 2.84 -1.65
N GLU A 182 21.44 4.16 -1.77
CA GLU A 182 22.64 4.97 -1.57
C GLU A 182 23.17 4.81 -0.14
N LEU A 183 22.29 4.90 0.86
CA LEU A 183 22.66 4.72 2.26
C LEU A 183 23.16 3.31 2.57
N VAL A 184 22.59 2.27 1.96
CA VAL A 184 23.07 0.90 2.10
C VAL A 184 24.48 0.78 1.48
N ALA A 185 24.70 1.36 0.29
CA ALA A 185 26.00 1.32 -0.39
C ALA A 185 27.09 2.07 0.40
N GLU A 186 26.80 3.29 0.88
CA GLU A 186 27.71 4.08 1.68
C GLU A 186 28.17 3.38 2.97
N ASN A 187 27.29 2.58 3.56
CA ASN A 187 27.54 1.90 4.83
C ASN A 187 27.91 0.42 4.68
N GLN A 188 28.19 -0.05 3.46
CA GLN A 188 28.47 -1.47 3.19
C GLN A 188 29.66 -1.99 4.00
N SER A 189 30.81 -1.29 3.99
CA SER A 189 31.99 -1.69 4.77
C SER A 189 31.77 -1.73 6.28
N HIS A 190 30.85 -0.93 6.79
CA HIS A 190 30.45 -0.98 8.18
C HIS A 190 29.54 -2.18 8.44
N SER A 191 28.56 -2.42 7.59
CA SER A 191 27.66 -3.57 7.66
C SER A 191 28.42 -4.90 7.64
N GLU A 192 29.46 -5.03 6.81
CA GLU A 192 30.30 -6.22 6.72
C GLU A 192 31.01 -6.60 8.04
N ARG A 193 31.24 -5.62 8.91
CA ARG A 193 31.85 -5.85 10.22
C ARG A 193 30.87 -6.22 11.32
N VAL A 194 29.58 -5.92 11.12
CA VAL A 194 28.57 -5.96 12.20
C VAL A 194 27.46 -6.97 11.92
N LEU A 195 27.08 -7.16 10.64
CA LEU A 195 25.95 -8.00 10.27
C LEU A 195 26.37 -9.43 9.90
N PRO A 196 25.52 -10.41 10.16
CA PRO A 196 25.75 -11.79 9.71
C PRO A 196 25.68 -11.89 8.18
N GLU A 197 26.38 -12.88 7.61
CA GLU A 197 26.51 -13.08 6.17
C GLU A 197 25.14 -13.23 5.45
N THR A 198 24.16 -13.83 6.11
CA THR A 198 22.79 -13.94 5.57
C THR A 198 22.17 -12.58 5.25
N LYS A 199 22.40 -11.57 6.09
CA LYS A 199 21.93 -10.20 5.90
C LYS A 199 22.75 -9.43 4.88
N LEU A 200 24.04 -9.69 4.82
CA LEU A 200 24.94 -9.11 3.82
C LEU A 200 24.63 -9.61 2.42
N LYS A 201 24.25 -10.88 2.27
CA LYS A 201 23.81 -11.43 1.00
C LYS A 201 22.60 -10.67 0.44
N ASP A 202 21.61 -10.37 1.26
CA ASP A 202 20.44 -9.60 0.87
C ASP A 202 20.83 -8.19 0.41
N GLN A 203 21.73 -7.51 1.15
CA GLN A 203 22.20 -6.17 0.80
C GLN A 203 22.97 -6.16 -0.54
N ARG A 204 23.87 -7.11 -0.74
CA ARG A 204 24.65 -7.22 -2.00
C ARG A 204 23.71 -7.50 -3.18
N ALA A 205 22.75 -8.43 -3.04
CA ALA A 205 21.79 -8.74 -4.08
C ALA A 205 20.96 -7.50 -4.46
N TRP A 206 20.50 -6.73 -3.47
CA TRP A 206 19.79 -5.48 -3.71
C TRP A 206 20.62 -4.47 -4.49
N LEU A 207 21.84 -4.20 -4.04
CA LEU A 207 22.74 -3.23 -4.69
C LEU A 207 23.07 -3.63 -6.13
N GLN A 208 23.34 -4.91 -6.38
CA GLN A 208 23.64 -5.43 -7.71
C GLN A 208 22.49 -5.27 -8.69
N ASN A 209 21.25 -5.45 -8.22
CA ASN A 209 20.07 -5.44 -9.07
C ASN A 209 19.37 -4.07 -9.14
N TRP A 210 19.83 -3.07 -8.38
CA TRP A 210 19.09 -1.82 -8.23
C TRP A 210 18.87 -1.07 -9.54
N THR A 211 19.85 -0.98 -10.41
CA THR A 211 19.72 -0.25 -11.68
C THR A 211 18.58 -0.83 -12.54
N GLN A 212 18.61 -2.14 -12.74
CA GLN A 212 17.55 -2.83 -13.49
C GLN A 212 16.19 -2.69 -12.82
N ARG A 213 16.15 -2.81 -11.49
CA ARG A 213 14.93 -2.65 -10.71
C ARG A 213 14.35 -1.25 -10.83
N LYS A 214 15.19 -0.22 -10.74
CA LYS A 214 14.78 1.17 -10.90
C LYS A 214 14.16 1.43 -12.29
N GLU A 215 14.78 0.92 -13.34
CA GLU A 215 14.22 1.01 -14.71
C GLU A 215 12.84 0.32 -14.80
N GLN A 216 12.70 -0.85 -14.22
CA GLN A 216 11.41 -1.55 -14.13
C GLN A 216 10.36 -0.71 -13.40
N LEU A 217 10.70 -0.13 -12.25
CA LEU A 217 9.79 0.72 -11.49
C LEU A 217 9.40 1.96 -12.29
N GLN A 218 10.34 2.61 -12.98
CA GLN A 218 10.08 3.80 -13.79
C GLN A 218 9.19 3.49 -15.03
N SER A 219 9.18 2.24 -15.48
CA SER A 219 8.37 1.84 -16.63
C SER A 219 6.90 1.55 -16.33
N TYR A 220 6.42 1.80 -15.11
CA TYR A 220 5.07 1.45 -14.65
C TYR A 220 3.93 1.95 -15.57
N ALA A 221 4.10 3.09 -16.21
CA ALA A 221 3.12 3.69 -17.13
C ALA A 221 3.41 3.43 -18.61
N SER A 222 4.54 2.79 -18.95
CA SER A 222 5.01 2.66 -20.35
C SER A 222 4.15 1.73 -21.19
N THR A 223 3.48 0.77 -20.56
CA THR A 223 2.60 -0.18 -21.24
C THR A 223 1.20 -0.10 -20.63
N PRO A 224 0.19 0.31 -21.41
CA PRO A 224 -1.18 0.33 -20.93
C PRO A 224 -1.62 -1.07 -20.48
N LYS A 225 -2.10 -1.18 -19.26
CA LYS A 225 -2.70 -2.41 -18.72
C LYS A 225 -4.20 -2.33 -18.94
N LEU A 226 -4.69 -2.86 -20.05
CA LEU A 226 -6.10 -2.77 -20.41
C LEU A 226 -6.98 -3.50 -19.38
N ALA A 227 -8.05 -2.83 -18.96
CA ALA A 227 -9.05 -3.44 -18.11
C ALA A 227 -9.84 -4.53 -18.88
N PRO A 228 -10.35 -5.57 -18.20
CA PRO A 228 -11.22 -6.56 -18.80
C PRO A 228 -12.43 -5.91 -19.50
N GLU A 229 -12.73 -6.29 -20.74
CA GLU A 229 -13.85 -5.72 -21.50
C GLU A 229 -15.20 -5.86 -20.77
N GLY A 230 -15.42 -7.00 -20.12
CA GLY A 230 -16.64 -7.23 -19.32
C GLY A 230 -16.79 -6.21 -18.21
N LEU A 231 -15.69 -5.84 -17.54
CA LEU A 231 -15.69 -4.83 -16.49
C LEU A 231 -16.08 -3.46 -17.06
N LEU A 232 -15.49 -3.06 -18.18
CA LEU A 232 -15.80 -1.77 -18.79
C LEU A 232 -17.25 -1.71 -19.27
N ARG A 233 -17.76 -2.79 -19.86
CA ARG A 233 -19.15 -2.87 -20.34
C ARG A 233 -20.15 -2.68 -19.19
N GLU A 234 -19.99 -3.38 -18.08
CA GLU A 234 -20.90 -3.25 -16.94
C GLU A 234 -20.80 -1.89 -16.23
N LEU A 235 -19.63 -1.21 -16.29
CA LEU A 235 -19.41 0.04 -15.58
C LEU A 235 -19.76 1.30 -16.38
N VAL A 236 -19.50 1.32 -17.70
CA VAL A 236 -19.59 2.56 -18.51
C VAL A 236 -21.02 2.85 -18.94
N ASP A 237 -21.83 1.84 -19.22
CA ASP A 237 -23.14 2.00 -19.84
C ASP A 237 -24.28 2.32 -18.84
N ALA A 238 -23.99 2.40 -17.54
CA ALA A 238 -25.01 2.60 -16.51
C ALA A 238 -25.19 4.09 -16.13
N GLU A 239 -26.43 4.53 -15.92
CA GLU A 239 -26.76 5.91 -15.50
C GLU A 239 -26.54 6.19 -14.00
N GLU A 240 -26.21 5.18 -13.22
CA GLU A 240 -26.13 5.23 -11.77
C GLU A 240 -24.83 5.86 -11.24
N SER A 241 -24.79 6.14 -9.94
CA SER A 241 -23.58 6.63 -9.26
C SER A 241 -22.46 5.59 -9.31
N TYR A 242 -21.21 6.03 -9.24
CA TYR A 242 -20.03 5.16 -9.23
C TYR A 242 -20.16 4.01 -8.21
N THR A 243 -20.50 4.33 -6.98
CA THR A 243 -20.60 3.33 -5.89
C THR A 243 -21.63 2.27 -6.18
N ARG A 244 -22.81 2.65 -6.67
CA ARG A 244 -23.85 1.69 -7.06
C ARG A 244 -23.41 0.81 -8.20
N ARG A 245 -22.80 1.37 -9.24
CA ARG A 245 -22.31 0.58 -10.38
C ARG A 245 -21.30 -0.47 -9.95
N ILE A 246 -20.35 -0.10 -9.08
CA ILE A 246 -19.36 -1.04 -8.55
C ILE A 246 -20.03 -2.16 -7.74
N GLN A 247 -21.02 -1.84 -6.92
CA GLN A 247 -21.73 -2.83 -6.10
C GLN A 247 -22.62 -3.76 -6.93
N GLN A 248 -23.15 -3.27 -8.05
CA GLN A 248 -24.02 -4.04 -8.95
C GLN A 248 -23.26 -4.93 -9.94
N LEU A 249 -21.94 -4.80 -10.04
CA LEU A 249 -21.12 -5.70 -10.87
C LEU A 249 -21.47 -7.17 -10.58
N SER A 250 -21.53 -7.99 -11.62
CA SER A 250 -21.63 -9.43 -11.42
C SER A 250 -20.39 -9.95 -10.65
N GLN A 251 -20.57 -11.01 -9.88
CA GLN A 251 -19.48 -11.60 -9.11
C GLN A 251 -18.29 -11.96 -10.03
N ALA A 252 -18.55 -12.58 -11.16
CA ALA A 252 -17.54 -12.98 -12.13
C ALA A 252 -16.74 -11.79 -12.66
N THR A 253 -17.42 -10.67 -12.95
CA THR A 253 -16.80 -9.45 -13.46
C THR A 253 -15.96 -8.76 -12.38
N ALA A 254 -16.45 -8.69 -11.16
CA ALA A 254 -15.67 -8.15 -10.03
C ALA A 254 -14.39 -8.96 -9.78
N GLU A 255 -14.48 -10.29 -9.76
CA GLU A 255 -13.32 -11.17 -9.62
C GLU A 255 -12.34 -11.05 -10.79
N ALA A 256 -12.82 -10.89 -12.03
CA ALA A 256 -11.94 -10.67 -13.17
C ALA A 256 -11.19 -9.33 -13.06
N GLY A 257 -11.87 -8.29 -12.62
CA GLY A 257 -11.27 -6.98 -12.35
C GLY A 257 -10.24 -7.03 -11.22
N GLN A 258 -10.55 -7.72 -10.14
CA GLN A 258 -9.63 -7.92 -9.02
C GLN A 258 -8.36 -8.67 -9.48
N ARG A 259 -8.50 -9.80 -10.17
CA ARG A 259 -7.35 -10.54 -10.73
C ARG A 259 -6.51 -9.69 -11.68
N TRP A 260 -7.14 -8.84 -12.47
CA TRP A 260 -6.42 -7.91 -13.35
C TRP A 260 -5.54 -6.95 -12.53
N LEU A 261 -6.09 -6.28 -11.52
CA LEU A 261 -5.34 -5.36 -10.65
C LEU A 261 -4.24 -6.09 -9.87
N GLU A 262 -4.54 -7.26 -9.29
CA GLU A 262 -3.56 -8.08 -8.60
C GLU A 262 -2.40 -8.49 -9.50
N SER A 263 -2.67 -8.82 -10.77
CA SER A 263 -1.61 -9.16 -11.73
C SER A 263 -0.67 -7.99 -11.98
N ILE A 264 -1.22 -6.77 -12.02
CA ILE A 264 -0.44 -5.55 -12.13
C ILE A 264 0.41 -5.35 -10.87
N ALA A 265 -0.18 -5.41 -9.69
CA ALA A 265 0.52 -5.20 -8.42
C ALA A 265 1.64 -6.22 -8.22
N LYS A 266 1.37 -7.51 -8.44
CA LYS A 266 2.33 -8.61 -8.29
C LYS A 266 3.52 -8.48 -9.22
N SER A 267 3.35 -7.93 -10.43
CA SER A 267 4.45 -7.76 -11.39
C SER A 267 5.60 -6.87 -10.88
N PHE A 268 5.34 -6.05 -9.85
CA PHE A 268 6.35 -5.21 -9.20
C PHE A 268 6.91 -5.83 -7.91
N CYS A 269 6.24 -6.84 -7.35
CA CYS A 269 6.71 -7.56 -6.17
C CYS A 269 7.72 -8.66 -6.52
N GLU A 270 7.57 -9.28 -7.70
CA GLU A 270 8.43 -10.38 -8.14
C GLU A 270 9.87 -9.90 -8.43
N GLY A 271 10.86 -10.71 -8.03
CA GLY A 271 12.30 -10.41 -8.21
C GLY A 271 12.88 -9.45 -7.18
N GLY A 272 12.19 -9.17 -6.08
CA GLY A 272 12.81 -8.55 -4.90
C GLY A 272 13.63 -9.61 -4.18
N LEU A 273 14.93 -9.38 -4.03
CA LEU A 273 15.88 -10.18 -3.24
C LEU A 273 15.62 -11.70 -3.28
N GLY A 274 15.85 -12.33 -4.42
CA GLY A 274 15.85 -13.78 -4.61
C GLY A 274 17.14 -14.40 -4.12
#